data_b82ac2148b442e30a385d30ed2312b71
#
_entry.id   b82ac2148b442e30a385d30ed2312b71
#
_cell.length_a   1.000
_cell.length_b   1.000
_cell.length_c   1.000
_cell.angle_alpha   90.00
_cell.angle_beta   90.00
_cell.angle_gamma   90.00
#
_symmetry.space_group_name_H-M   'P 1'
#
loop_
_entity.id
_entity.type
_entity.pdbx_description
1 polymer ?
#
loop_
_entity_poly.entity_id
_entity_poly.type
_entity_poly.pdbx_seq_one_letter_code
_entity_poly.pdbx_strand_id
1 'polypeptide(L)'
;MNLNQLLKKKYLNYTNNFKKKKFLDYQKYLTRLHFKKCPEYNKLLKSKKINISEINHIKDIPYIPSKIFKDHMLKSIDKKDIFKIMNSSGTTNNNLSNIILNKNTSRNQIKVLSKIMKSLIGETRLPMIIIDSESILTNRNQFSARVAGIHGFRNFSKDSIFALDNNMKLKIKKILDFINKYKNQKIVIFGFTYLIYENFIKELIKY
;
A
#
# COMPACT_ATOMS: atom_id res chain seq x y z
N MET A 1 -12.71 5.90 16.83
CA MET A 1 -12.64 6.94 15.76
C MET A 1 -13.34 6.41 14.52
N ASN A 2 -14.26 7.18 13.93
CA ASN A 2 -14.98 6.74 12.73
C ASN A 2 -14.22 7.18 11.47
N LEU A 3 -13.64 6.20 10.75
CA LEU A 3 -12.91 6.44 9.49
C LEU A 3 -13.75 7.24 8.48
N ASN A 4 -15.03 6.97 8.38
CA ASN A 4 -15.90 7.67 7.44
C ASN A 4 -15.99 9.18 7.72
N GLN A 5 -15.87 9.60 8.97
CA GLN A 5 -15.81 11.03 9.32
C GLN A 5 -14.50 11.67 8.86
N LEU A 6 -13.38 10.96 9.00
CA LEU A 6 -12.06 11.45 8.50
C LEU A 6 -12.05 11.57 6.99
N LEU A 7 -12.75 10.69 6.28
CA LEU A 7 -12.77 10.68 4.82
C LEU A 7 -13.75 11.71 4.21
N LYS A 8 -14.54 12.44 5.00
CA LYS A 8 -15.44 13.49 4.49
C LYS A 8 -14.70 14.69 3.89
N LYS A 9 -13.55 15.08 4.44
CA LYS A 9 -12.74 16.19 3.94
C LYS A 9 -11.58 15.68 3.07
N LYS A 10 -11.09 16.52 2.16
CA LYS A 10 -9.82 16.21 1.46
C LYS A 10 -8.70 16.12 2.49
N TYR A 11 -7.84 15.12 2.36
CA TYR A 11 -6.73 14.88 3.28
C TYR A 11 -5.85 16.11 3.52
N LEU A 12 -5.60 16.90 2.48
CA LEU A 12 -4.77 18.12 2.56
C LEU A 12 -5.41 19.25 3.38
N ASN A 13 -6.73 19.22 3.58
CA ASN A 13 -7.47 20.30 4.26
C ASN A 13 -7.47 20.18 5.79
N TYR A 14 -6.80 19.17 6.35
CA TYR A 14 -6.64 19.07 7.80
C TYR A 14 -5.36 19.78 8.27
N THR A 15 -5.46 20.54 9.35
CA THR A 15 -4.29 21.17 9.98
C THR A 15 -3.30 20.14 10.52
N ASN A 16 -2.03 20.49 10.59
CA ASN A 16 -0.99 19.60 11.12
C ASN A 16 -1.26 19.20 12.58
N ASN A 17 -1.77 20.11 13.40
CA ASN A 17 -2.11 19.81 14.80
C ASN A 17 -3.25 18.79 14.89
N PHE A 18 -4.29 18.93 14.06
CA PHE A 18 -5.37 17.96 14.00
C PHE A 18 -4.84 16.58 13.57
N LYS A 19 -3.99 16.52 12.53
CA LYS A 19 -3.38 15.27 12.05
C LYS A 19 -2.56 14.60 13.14
N LYS A 20 -1.67 15.35 13.83
CA LYS A 20 -0.83 14.84 14.92
C LYS A 20 -1.67 14.28 16.08
N LYS A 21 -2.69 15.03 16.52
CA LYS A 21 -3.59 14.59 17.58
C LYS A 21 -4.31 13.29 17.19
N LYS A 22 -4.93 13.25 16.02
CA LYS A 22 -5.65 12.06 15.54
C LYS A 22 -4.74 10.86 15.33
N PHE A 23 -3.53 11.08 14.84
CA PHE A 23 -2.53 10.03 14.72
C PHE A 23 -2.17 9.45 16.10
N LEU A 24 -1.87 10.29 17.08
CA LEU A 24 -1.55 9.85 18.44
C LEU A 24 -2.72 9.07 19.07
N ASP A 25 -3.94 9.61 19.02
CA ASP A 25 -5.15 8.94 19.54
C ASP A 25 -5.32 7.53 18.94
N TYR A 26 -5.11 7.42 17.64
CA TYR A 26 -5.26 6.15 16.93
C TYR A 26 -4.14 5.17 17.26
N GLN A 27 -2.91 5.64 17.35
CA GLN A 27 -1.76 4.80 17.77
C GLN A 27 -1.94 4.29 19.21
N LYS A 28 -2.40 5.13 20.12
CA LYS A 28 -2.76 4.70 21.50
C LYS A 28 -3.82 3.60 21.48
N TYR A 29 -4.84 3.76 20.66
CA TYR A 29 -5.90 2.74 20.49
C TYR A 29 -5.32 1.43 19.94
N LEU A 30 -4.52 1.48 18.88
CA LEU A 30 -3.90 0.30 18.29
C LEU A 30 -2.94 -0.40 19.25
N THR A 31 -2.10 0.35 19.96
CA THR A 31 -1.20 -0.20 20.97
C THR A 31 -1.97 -0.99 22.04
N ARG A 32 -3.05 -0.42 22.57
CA ARG A 32 -3.93 -1.09 23.54
C ARG A 32 -4.60 -2.34 22.95
N LEU A 33 -5.08 -2.24 21.71
CA LEU A 33 -5.71 -3.36 21.01
C LEU A 33 -4.71 -4.53 20.85
N HIS A 34 -3.53 -4.23 20.30
CA HIS A 34 -2.50 -5.25 20.06
C HIS A 34 -1.93 -5.82 21.37
N PHE A 35 -1.76 -5.01 22.38
CA PHE A 35 -1.35 -5.47 23.71
C PHE A 35 -2.35 -6.50 24.30
N LYS A 36 -3.66 -6.28 24.11
CA LYS A 36 -4.70 -7.20 24.59
C LYS A 36 -4.86 -8.45 23.73
N LYS A 37 -4.65 -8.33 22.42
CA LYS A 37 -5.03 -9.35 21.44
C LYS A 37 -3.86 -10.12 20.80
N CYS A 38 -2.62 -9.64 20.94
CA CYS A 38 -1.43 -10.29 20.40
C CYS A 38 -0.50 -10.68 21.54
N PRO A 39 -0.43 -11.98 21.90
CA PRO A 39 0.39 -12.46 23.02
C PRO A 39 1.88 -12.11 22.88
N GLU A 40 2.43 -12.21 21.66
CA GLU A 40 3.83 -11.92 21.37
C GLU A 40 4.14 -10.42 21.58
N TYR A 41 3.25 -9.54 21.12
CA TYR A 41 3.38 -8.10 21.36
C TYR A 41 3.26 -7.75 22.83
N ASN A 42 2.34 -8.40 23.56
CA ASN A 42 2.19 -8.25 25.01
C ASN A 42 3.49 -8.61 25.75
N LYS A 43 4.04 -9.80 25.45
CA LYS A 43 5.32 -10.26 26.05
C LYS A 43 6.45 -9.26 25.77
N LEU A 44 6.55 -8.77 24.53
CA LEU A 44 7.57 -7.80 24.14
C LEU A 44 7.45 -6.49 24.91
N LEU A 45 6.25 -5.91 25.04
CA LEU A 45 6.07 -4.67 25.79
C LEU A 45 6.35 -4.85 27.28
N LYS A 46 5.95 -5.97 27.88
CA LYS A 46 6.25 -6.29 29.28
C LYS A 46 7.74 -6.45 29.52
N SER A 47 8.46 -7.16 28.64
CA SER A 47 9.92 -7.32 28.76
C SER A 47 10.68 -6.00 28.69
N LYS A 48 10.17 -5.05 27.91
CA LYS A 48 10.71 -3.70 27.81
C LYS A 48 10.20 -2.75 28.90
N LYS A 49 9.38 -3.22 29.85
CA LYS A 49 8.79 -2.42 30.94
C LYS A 49 8.01 -1.20 30.42
N ILE A 50 7.37 -1.30 29.23
CA ILE A 50 6.63 -0.19 28.63
C ILE A 50 5.24 -0.10 29.26
N ASN A 51 4.95 1.04 29.88
CA ASN A 51 3.65 1.38 30.42
C ASN A 51 2.77 2.07 29.35
N ILE A 52 1.74 1.37 28.87
CA ILE A 52 0.85 1.89 27.81
C ILE A 52 0.05 3.13 28.27
N SER A 53 -0.21 3.26 29.57
CA SER A 53 -0.95 4.42 30.12
C SER A 53 -0.17 5.73 30.02
N GLU A 54 1.17 5.67 29.97
CA GLU A 54 2.06 6.80 29.94
C GLU A 54 2.34 7.33 28.52
N ILE A 55 1.75 6.76 27.49
CA ILE A 55 1.88 7.27 26.12
C ILE A 55 1.14 8.60 26.00
N ASN A 56 1.86 9.72 26.00
CA ASN A 56 1.31 11.07 25.90
C ASN A 56 1.75 11.78 24.61
N HIS A 57 2.85 11.36 24.01
CA HIS A 57 3.42 11.92 22.80
C HIS A 57 3.67 10.83 21.75
N ILE A 58 3.84 11.23 20.49
CA ILE A 58 4.17 10.32 19.39
C ILE A 58 5.46 9.54 19.66
N LYS A 59 6.45 10.18 20.28
CA LYS A 59 7.73 9.56 20.66
C LYS A 59 7.61 8.44 21.70
N ASP A 60 6.54 8.43 22.48
CA ASP A 60 6.30 7.44 23.53
C ASP A 60 5.65 6.16 22.97
N ILE A 61 5.23 6.18 21.70
CA ILE A 61 4.62 5.02 21.05
C ILE A 61 5.68 3.93 20.92
N PRO A 62 5.41 2.71 21.45
CA PRO A 62 6.38 1.62 21.33
C PRO A 62 6.51 1.20 19.87
N TYR A 63 7.74 1.17 19.38
CA TYR A 63 8.08 0.64 18.07
C TYR A 63 8.73 -0.72 18.18
N ILE A 64 8.53 -1.54 17.17
CA ILE A 64 9.16 -2.85 17.03
C ILE A 64 9.87 -2.91 15.66
N PRO A 65 11.03 -3.58 15.57
CA PRO A 65 11.71 -3.76 14.30
C PRO A 65 10.83 -4.54 13.31
N SER A 66 10.81 -4.12 12.04
CA SER A 66 10.04 -4.81 11.00
C SER A 66 10.46 -6.27 10.79
N LYS A 67 11.71 -6.62 11.13
CA LYS A 67 12.21 -8.00 11.08
C LYS A 67 11.35 -8.97 11.90
N ILE A 68 10.73 -8.52 12.98
CA ILE A 68 9.91 -9.40 13.84
C ILE A 68 8.72 -10.01 13.08
N PHE A 69 8.22 -9.35 12.04
CA PHE A 69 7.16 -9.87 11.16
C PHE A 69 7.64 -10.96 10.19
N LYS A 70 8.97 -11.16 10.08
CA LYS A 70 9.56 -12.29 9.34
C LYS A 70 9.66 -13.52 10.23
N ASP A 71 10.02 -13.30 11.51
CA ASP A 71 10.34 -14.36 12.45
C ASP A 71 9.11 -14.84 13.22
N HIS A 72 8.07 -13.99 13.34
CA HIS A 72 6.87 -14.25 14.10
C HIS A 72 5.60 -13.87 13.32
N MET A 73 4.57 -14.72 13.43
CA MET A 73 3.25 -14.42 12.90
C MET A 73 2.46 -13.57 13.90
N LEU A 74 2.72 -12.26 13.93
CA LEU A 74 2.02 -11.33 14.80
C LEU A 74 0.58 -11.12 14.34
N LYS A 75 -0.39 -11.46 15.16
CA LYS A 75 -1.81 -11.27 14.85
C LYS A 75 -2.62 -10.87 16.08
N SER A 76 -3.60 -10.01 15.88
CA SER A 76 -4.55 -9.55 16.91
C SER A 76 -5.99 -9.93 16.56
N ILE A 77 -6.17 -10.92 15.70
CA ILE A 77 -7.45 -11.45 15.25
C ILE A 77 -7.43 -12.97 15.30
N ASP A 78 -8.58 -13.59 15.39
CA ASP A 78 -8.72 -15.05 15.36
C ASP A 78 -8.38 -15.60 13.97
N LYS A 79 -7.98 -16.86 13.90
CA LYS A 79 -7.62 -17.52 12.64
C LYS A 79 -8.76 -17.48 11.62
N LYS A 80 -10.01 -17.62 12.08
CA LYS A 80 -11.23 -17.57 11.25
C LYS A 80 -11.49 -16.20 10.62
N ASP A 81 -10.97 -15.12 11.21
CA ASP A 81 -11.17 -13.74 10.75
C ASP A 81 -10.06 -13.29 9.80
N ILE A 82 -9.09 -14.13 9.50
CA ILE A 82 -8.04 -13.85 8.53
C ILE A 82 -8.66 -13.82 7.14
N PHE A 83 -8.69 -12.64 6.55
CA PHE A 83 -9.18 -12.43 5.18
C PHE A 83 -8.06 -12.54 4.15
N LYS A 84 -6.88 -11.99 4.48
CA LYS A 84 -5.73 -11.94 3.57
C LYS A 84 -4.42 -11.87 4.36
N ILE A 85 -3.40 -12.53 3.84
CA ILE A 85 -2.01 -12.38 4.29
C ILE A 85 -1.25 -11.68 3.17
N MET A 86 -0.62 -10.55 3.48
CA MET A 86 0.24 -9.82 2.55
C MET A 86 1.70 -10.10 2.89
N ASN A 87 2.47 -10.50 1.89
CA ASN A 87 3.88 -10.77 2.03
C ASN A 87 4.72 -9.59 1.53
N SER A 88 5.82 -9.28 2.23
CA SER A 88 6.80 -8.34 1.69
C SER A 88 7.59 -8.97 0.55
N SER A 89 8.10 -8.13 -0.38
CA SER A 89 9.11 -8.57 -1.34
C SER A 89 10.41 -8.90 -0.57
N GLY A 90 10.73 -10.17 -0.44
CA GLY A 90 11.98 -10.61 0.20
C GLY A 90 13.19 -10.23 -0.67
N THR A 91 14.06 -9.36 -0.17
CA THR A 91 15.32 -9.01 -0.83
C THR A 91 16.50 -9.83 -0.32
N THR A 92 16.35 -10.53 0.80
CA THR A 92 17.42 -11.32 1.44
C THR A 92 16.80 -12.48 2.21
N ASN A 93 17.12 -13.70 1.81
CA ASN A 93 16.63 -14.97 2.41
C ASN A 93 15.10 -15.16 2.32
N ASN A 94 14.65 -16.40 2.10
CA ASN A 94 13.27 -16.84 1.86
C ASN A 94 12.22 -16.49 2.94
N ASN A 95 12.58 -15.77 4.01
CA ASN A 95 11.65 -15.34 5.05
C ASN A 95 10.98 -14.01 4.70
N LEU A 96 9.73 -14.11 4.23
CA LEU A 96 8.88 -12.95 3.93
C LEU A 96 8.20 -12.46 5.20
N SER A 97 8.07 -11.13 5.35
CA SER A 97 7.20 -10.58 6.41
C SER A 97 5.74 -10.87 6.09
N ASN A 98 5.00 -11.36 7.06
CA ASN A 98 3.59 -11.69 6.93
C ASN A 98 2.73 -10.64 7.64
N ILE A 99 1.93 -9.89 6.87
CA ILE A 99 0.98 -8.90 7.41
C ILE A 99 -0.43 -9.47 7.27
N ILE A 100 -1.05 -9.73 8.41
CA ILE A 100 -2.37 -10.36 8.49
C ILE A 100 -3.46 -9.29 8.49
N LEU A 101 -4.41 -9.41 7.59
CA LEU A 101 -5.52 -8.48 7.45
C LEU A 101 -6.87 -9.19 7.62
N ASN A 102 -7.76 -8.59 8.41
CA ASN A 102 -9.17 -8.95 8.39
C ASN A 102 -9.91 -8.17 7.27
N LYS A 103 -11.14 -8.57 6.99
CA LYS A 103 -11.98 -7.98 5.93
C LYS A 103 -12.20 -6.47 6.11
N ASN A 104 -12.38 -6.00 7.35
CA ASN A 104 -12.58 -4.58 7.63
C ASN A 104 -11.34 -3.75 7.38
N THR A 105 -10.16 -4.20 7.84
CA THR A 105 -8.89 -3.52 7.61
C THR A 105 -8.58 -3.45 6.12
N SER A 106 -8.76 -4.56 5.39
CA SER A 106 -8.56 -4.59 3.93
C SER A 106 -9.48 -3.61 3.20
N ARG A 107 -10.78 -3.58 3.55
CA ARG A 107 -11.73 -2.60 2.97
C ARG A 107 -11.37 -1.16 3.29
N ASN A 108 -10.94 -0.89 4.52
CA ASN A 108 -10.53 0.44 4.93
C ASN A 108 -9.29 0.93 4.19
N GLN A 109 -8.31 0.07 3.95
CA GLN A 109 -7.15 0.39 3.12
C GLN A 109 -7.57 0.81 1.71
N ILE A 110 -8.47 0.06 1.07
CA ILE A 110 -8.98 0.40 -0.27
C ILE A 110 -9.71 1.75 -0.26
N LYS A 111 -10.56 2.01 0.75
CA LYS A 111 -11.29 3.30 0.88
C LYS A 111 -10.32 4.47 1.02
N VAL A 112 -9.30 4.34 1.87
CA VAL A 112 -8.30 5.38 2.09
C VAL A 112 -7.50 5.63 0.81
N LEU A 113 -7.01 4.56 0.16
CA LEU A 113 -6.29 4.65 -1.10
C LEU A 113 -7.14 5.35 -2.17
N SER A 114 -8.41 4.94 -2.31
CA SER A 114 -9.34 5.59 -3.24
C SER A 114 -9.46 7.09 -2.99
N LYS A 115 -9.59 7.51 -1.73
CA LYS A 115 -9.71 8.92 -1.38
C LYS A 115 -8.43 9.71 -1.67
N ILE A 116 -7.26 9.12 -1.40
CA ILE A 116 -5.96 9.72 -1.72
C ILE A 116 -5.82 9.87 -3.24
N MET A 117 -6.09 8.80 -3.99
CA MET A 117 -5.97 8.84 -5.45
C MET A 117 -6.90 9.89 -6.07
N LYS A 118 -8.16 9.94 -5.64
CA LYS A 118 -9.09 10.98 -6.10
C LYS A 118 -8.62 12.41 -5.78
N SER A 119 -7.90 12.61 -4.68
CA SER A 119 -7.35 13.93 -4.36
C SER A 119 -6.17 14.33 -5.24
N LEU A 120 -5.47 13.36 -5.84
CA LEU A 120 -4.30 13.58 -6.71
C LEU A 120 -4.70 13.66 -8.20
N ILE A 121 -5.52 12.73 -8.67
CA ILE A 121 -5.85 12.59 -10.10
C ILE A 121 -7.24 13.11 -10.46
N GLY A 122 -8.06 13.52 -9.48
CA GLY A 122 -9.45 13.95 -9.67
C GLY A 122 -10.47 12.84 -9.48
N GLU A 123 -11.74 13.19 -9.61
CA GLU A 123 -12.86 12.26 -9.38
C GLU A 123 -13.08 11.29 -10.54
N THR A 124 -12.66 11.64 -11.76
CA THR A 124 -12.83 10.84 -12.97
C THR A 124 -11.74 9.77 -13.08
N ARG A 125 -12.11 8.60 -13.58
CA ARG A 125 -11.14 7.58 -13.95
C ARG A 125 -10.38 8.01 -15.20
N LEU A 126 -9.06 7.97 -15.15
CA LEU A 126 -8.18 8.33 -16.26
C LEU A 126 -7.64 7.09 -16.98
N PRO A 127 -7.23 7.20 -18.26
CA PRO A 127 -6.44 6.17 -18.91
C PRO A 127 -5.12 5.98 -18.16
N MET A 128 -4.59 4.75 -18.12
CA MET A 128 -3.38 4.43 -17.35
C MET A 128 -2.39 3.59 -18.15
N ILE A 129 -1.13 4.00 -18.17
CA ILE A 129 -0.01 3.20 -18.68
C ILE A 129 0.70 2.59 -17.46
N ILE A 130 0.73 1.27 -17.40
CA ILE A 130 1.39 0.51 -16.34
C ILE A 130 2.77 0.13 -16.83
N ILE A 131 3.81 0.62 -16.15
CA ILE A 131 5.20 0.29 -16.48
C ILE A 131 5.56 -1.05 -15.84
N ASP A 132 5.10 -2.09 -16.50
CA ASP A 132 5.29 -3.48 -16.11
C ASP A 132 4.93 -4.41 -17.28
N SER A 133 5.22 -5.72 -17.11
CA SER A 133 4.71 -6.78 -17.99
C SER A 133 3.41 -7.35 -17.44
N GLU A 134 2.49 -7.69 -18.34
CA GLU A 134 1.22 -8.31 -17.97
C GLU A 134 1.39 -9.71 -17.35
N SER A 135 2.48 -10.39 -17.68
CA SER A 135 2.82 -11.71 -17.12
C SER A 135 2.94 -11.74 -15.59
N ILE A 136 3.20 -10.58 -14.96
CA ILE A 136 3.25 -10.51 -13.50
C ILE A 136 1.91 -10.88 -12.83
N LEU A 137 0.79 -10.70 -13.53
CA LEU A 137 -0.55 -11.00 -13.00
C LEU A 137 -0.88 -12.51 -13.07
N THR A 138 -0.21 -13.26 -13.92
CA THR A 138 -0.46 -14.71 -14.13
C THR A 138 0.22 -15.58 -13.08
N ASN A 139 1.24 -15.06 -12.40
CA ASN A 139 1.98 -15.83 -11.40
C ASN A 139 1.23 -15.85 -10.07
N ARG A 140 0.27 -16.78 -9.93
CA ARG A 140 -0.62 -16.91 -8.75
C ARG A 140 0.11 -17.22 -7.45
N ASN A 141 1.33 -17.76 -7.49
CA ASN A 141 2.08 -18.18 -6.31
C ASN A 141 2.83 -17.04 -5.61
N GLN A 142 2.91 -15.84 -6.21
CA GLN A 142 3.58 -14.69 -5.63
C GLN A 142 2.69 -13.45 -5.65
N PHE A 143 1.84 -13.32 -4.62
CA PHE A 143 1.11 -12.07 -4.40
C PHE A 143 2.07 -11.02 -3.81
N SER A 144 2.94 -10.50 -4.65
CA SER A 144 3.92 -9.48 -4.28
C SER A 144 3.26 -8.10 -4.07
N ALA A 145 3.96 -7.21 -3.36
CA ALA A 145 3.54 -5.80 -3.23
C ALA A 145 3.36 -5.14 -4.60
N ARG A 146 4.11 -5.57 -5.61
CA ARG A 146 4.03 -5.10 -7.00
C ARG A 146 2.71 -5.48 -7.65
N VAL A 147 2.30 -6.74 -7.55
CA VAL A 147 0.98 -7.23 -8.03
C VAL A 147 -0.16 -6.53 -7.28
N ALA A 148 -0.06 -6.41 -5.95
CA ALA A 148 -1.05 -5.71 -5.13
C ALA A 148 -1.20 -4.24 -5.53
N GLY A 149 -0.08 -3.56 -5.80
CA GLY A 149 -0.06 -2.19 -6.30
C GLY A 149 -0.78 -2.07 -7.63
N ILE A 150 -0.43 -2.90 -8.62
CA ILE A 150 -1.05 -2.88 -9.95
C ILE A 150 -2.57 -3.09 -9.83
N HIS A 151 -3.03 -4.12 -9.11
CA HIS A 151 -4.46 -4.37 -8.91
C HIS A 151 -5.16 -3.20 -8.20
N GLY A 152 -4.52 -2.63 -7.18
CA GLY A 152 -5.06 -1.49 -6.45
C GLY A 152 -5.24 -0.26 -7.35
N PHE A 153 -4.21 0.09 -8.12
CA PHE A 153 -4.22 1.28 -8.97
C PHE A 153 -5.08 1.14 -10.22
N ARG A 154 -5.18 -0.05 -10.83
CA ARG A 154 -6.09 -0.29 -11.97
C ARG A 154 -7.55 0.04 -11.67
N ASN A 155 -7.98 -0.05 -10.42
CA ASN A 155 -9.34 0.34 -10.03
C ASN A 155 -9.63 1.84 -10.25
N PHE A 156 -8.58 2.67 -10.44
CA PHE A 156 -8.71 4.11 -10.73
C PHE A 156 -8.59 4.43 -12.21
N SER A 157 -8.35 3.43 -13.06
CA SER A 157 -8.31 3.61 -14.50
C SER A 157 -9.65 3.28 -15.15
N LYS A 158 -9.97 3.95 -16.26
CA LYS A 158 -11.06 3.58 -17.16
C LYS A 158 -10.60 2.62 -18.25
N ASP A 159 -9.32 2.67 -18.59
CA ASP A 159 -8.64 1.80 -19.54
C ASP A 159 -7.16 1.73 -19.13
N SER A 160 -6.51 0.59 -19.37
CA SER A 160 -5.10 0.44 -19.00
C SER A 160 -4.36 -0.50 -19.93
N ILE A 161 -3.09 -0.15 -20.18
CA ILE A 161 -2.15 -1.01 -20.90
C ILE A 161 -0.93 -1.31 -20.04
N PHE A 162 -0.29 -2.45 -20.32
CA PHE A 162 1.05 -2.77 -19.83
C PHE A 162 2.08 -2.36 -20.89
N ALA A 163 3.04 -1.53 -20.49
CA ALA A 163 4.03 -0.93 -21.37
C ALA A 163 5.18 -1.85 -21.74
N LEU A 164 5.44 -2.88 -20.93
CA LEU A 164 6.55 -3.81 -21.13
C LEU A 164 6.06 -5.17 -21.65
N ASP A 165 6.90 -5.82 -22.43
CA ASP A 165 6.71 -7.22 -22.82
C ASP A 165 7.23 -8.17 -21.72
N ASN A 166 7.23 -9.49 -22.00
CA ASN A 166 7.70 -10.48 -21.04
C ASN A 166 9.21 -10.44 -20.80
N ASN A 167 9.97 -9.81 -21.69
CA ASN A 167 11.41 -9.58 -21.58
C ASN A 167 11.74 -8.20 -21.00
N MET A 168 10.72 -7.51 -20.45
CA MET A 168 10.83 -6.16 -19.86
C MET A 168 11.25 -5.08 -20.87
N LYS A 169 11.03 -5.27 -22.18
CA LYS A 169 11.26 -4.29 -23.25
C LYS A 169 10.01 -3.48 -23.52
N LEU A 170 10.18 -2.22 -23.93
CA LEU A 170 9.07 -1.32 -24.26
C LEU A 170 8.28 -1.78 -25.48
N LYS A 171 6.96 -1.81 -25.34
CA LYS A 171 6.00 -1.98 -26.45
C LYS A 171 5.66 -0.59 -27.04
N ILE A 172 6.63 0.04 -27.71
CA ILE A 172 6.54 1.42 -28.19
C ILE A 172 5.27 1.66 -29.00
N LYS A 173 4.99 0.82 -30.02
CA LYS A 173 3.78 0.95 -30.85
C LYS A 173 2.51 0.97 -29.99
N LYS A 174 2.37 0.04 -29.04
CA LYS A 174 1.20 -0.04 -28.15
C LYS A 174 1.05 1.20 -27.29
N ILE A 175 2.16 1.78 -26.83
CA ILE A 175 2.19 3.02 -26.03
C ILE A 175 1.73 4.20 -26.89
N LEU A 176 2.27 4.34 -28.11
CA LEU A 176 1.90 5.42 -29.02
C LEU A 176 0.43 5.34 -29.42
N ASP A 177 -0.07 4.17 -29.78
CA ASP A 177 -1.49 3.94 -30.11
C ASP A 177 -2.39 4.34 -28.93
N PHE A 178 -1.98 4.01 -27.68
CA PHE A 178 -2.73 4.36 -26.50
C PHE A 178 -2.70 5.87 -26.21
N ILE A 179 -1.56 6.52 -26.38
CA ILE A 179 -1.44 7.99 -26.25
C ILE A 179 -2.30 8.68 -27.29
N ASN A 180 -2.26 8.24 -28.55
CA ASN A 180 -3.07 8.78 -29.64
C ASN A 180 -4.58 8.61 -29.37
N LYS A 181 -5.01 7.44 -28.87
CA LYS A 181 -6.40 7.18 -28.47
C LYS A 181 -6.88 8.20 -27.41
N TYR A 182 -6.01 8.65 -26.53
CA TYR A 182 -6.33 9.51 -25.40
C TYR A 182 -5.63 10.89 -25.45
N LYS A 183 -5.24 11.37 -26.65
CA LYS A 183 -4.44 12.61 -26.85
C LYS A 183 -5.01 13.85 -26.17
N ASN A 184 -6.33 13.94 -26.00
CA ASN A 184 -7.00 15.09 -25.38
C ASN A 184 -7.32 14.87 -23.89
N GLN A 185 -6.72 13.89 -23.25
CA GLN A 185 -6.98 13.55 -21.84
C GLN A 185 -5.66 13.40 -21.10
N LYS A 186 -5.72 13.64 -19.78
CA LYS A 186 -4.62 13.28 -18.89
C LYS A 186 -4.47 11.77 -18.84
N ILE A 187 -3.26 11.29 -18.95
CA ILE A 187 -2.90 9.86 -18.82
C ILE A 187 -2.10 9.68 -17.54
N VAL A 188 -2.45 8.70 -16.73
CA VAL A 188 -1.68 8.33 -15.53
C VAL A 188 -0.61 7.32 -15.94
N ILE A 189 0.64 7.58 -15.57
CA ILE A 189 1.72 6.60 -15.66
C ILE A 189 1.93 6.02 -14.26
N PHE A 190 1.82 4.71 -14.13
CA PHE A 190 1.99 3.98 -12.88
C PHE A 190 3.04 2.89 -13.02
N GLY A 191 3.95 2.81 -12.05
CA GLY A 191 4.96 1.77 -11.98
C GLY A 191 5.85 1.92 -10.75
N PHE A 192 6.71 0.96 -10.51
CA PHE A 192 7.75 1.08 -9.50
C PHE A 192 8.87 1.98 -10.03
N THR A 193 9.40 2.84 -9.17
CA THR A 193 10.39 3.87 -9.55
C THR A 193 11.55 3.29 -10.37
N TYR A 194 12.07 2.13 -9.97
CA TYR A 194 13.14 1.46 -10.70
C TYR A 194 12.72 1.12 -12.15
N LEU A 195 11.55 0.52 -12.35
CA LEU A 195 11.05 0.14 -13.67
C LEU A 195 10.73 1.36 -14.53
N ILE A 196 10.16 2.40 -13.94
CA ILE A 196 9.90 3.66 -14.65
C ILE A 196 11.23 4.24 -15.15
N TYR A 197 12.25 4.27 -14.32
CA TYR A 197 13.53 4.86 -14.70
C TYR A 197 14.28 3.99 -15.72
N GLU A 198 14.52 2.70 -15.41
CA GLU A 198 15.36 1.83 -16.24
C GLU A 198 14.69 1.37 -17.53
N ASN A 199 13.41 0.96 -17.45
CA ASN A 199 12.74 0.33 -18.59
C ASN A 199 11.81 1.27 -19.37
N PHE A 200 11.55 2.48 -18.86
CA PHE A 200 10.68 3.42 -19.55
C PHE A 200 11.43 4.72 -19.91
N ILE A 201 11.92 5.47 -18.92
CA ILE A 201 12.56 6.77 -19.20
C ILE A 201 13.85 6.60 -20.01
N LYS A 202 14.79 5.75 -19.56
CA LYS A 202 16.06 5.51 -20.28
C LYS A 202 15.84 4.98 -21.69
N GLU A 203 14.83 4.16 -21.90
CA GLU A 203 14.53 3.63 -23.22
C GLU A 203 13.89 4.69 -24.14
N LEU A 204 12.98 5.54 -23.58
CA LEU A 204 12.38 6.61 -24.38
C LEU A 204 13.37 7.69 -24.84
N ILE A 205 14.42 7.96 -24.06
CA ILE A 205 15.48 8.94 -24.45
C ILE A 205 16.27 8.49 -25.67
N LYS A 206 16.27 7.20 -26.00
CA LYS A 206 16.95 6.65 -27.18
C LYS A 206 16.20 6.87 -28.50
N TYR A 207 14.95 7.33 -28.42
CA TYR A 207 14.07 7.63 -29.57
C TYR A 207 13.87 9.13 -29.75
#